data_f855b9ede26de7e42a10b4d70fe5b7da
#
_entry.id   f855b9ede26de7e42a10b4d70fe5b7da
#
_cell.length_a   1.000
_cell.length_b   1.000
_cell.length_c   1.000
_cell.angle_alpha   90.00
_cell.angle_beta   90.00
_cell.angle_gamma   90.00
#
_symmetry.space_group_name_H-M   'P 1'
#
loop_
_entity.id
_entity.type
_entity.pdbx_description
1 polymer ?
#
loop_
_entity_poly.entity_id
_entity_poly.type
_entity_poly.pdbx_seq_one_letter_code
_entity_poly.pdbx_strand_id
1 'polypeptide(L)'
;MIVSEKELCKSNEADSSSSERLGKAIIALLVIAAVLIAALAGAWTMFGTQLTAAMTIEKLDDNLWSMEYKGDYGFDGFLEQGGAKSDAEMGDYIASFLSHGFWKPDTSTAGGNYGCSTVAVTSPDGAALFGRNFDWEECDKMLVHTIPKNGYESIATCNLDFLGFGEDWKPDGSMGDKFMALASVYAILDGMNEKGLCVADLMVSHEEGVDQNTDKPDITIVSSLRLLLDKAANVEEALELLSQYDMHFSLGRAQHFSLSDAAGRSVAVEWKDGEMVVTDTPVVTNFYLHGDDGTS
;
A
#
# COMPACT_ATOMS: atom_id res chain seq x y z
N MET A 1 9.57 -82.91 5.68
CA MET A 1 10.49 -81.77 5.85
C MET A 1 10.05 -81.06 7.15
N ILE A 2 10.73 -81.28 8.26
CA ILE A 2 10.38 -80.72 9.56
C ILE A 2 11.19 -79.42 9.67
N VAL A 3 10.52 -78.29 9.59
CA VAL A 3 11.13 -76.96 9.87
C VAL A 3 11.45 -76.93 11.34
N SER A 4 12.68 -76.63 11.74
CA SER A 4 13.09 -76.65 13.14
C SER A 4 12.46 -75.52 13.91
N GLU A 5 12.03 -75.72 15.15
CA GLU A 5 11.48 -74.71 16.05
C GLU A 5 12.39 -73.48 16.14
N LYS A 6 13.69 -73.60 15.95
CA LYS A 6 14.65 -72.46 15.92
C LYS A 6 14.51 -71.56 14.68
N GLU A 7 14.08 -72.07 13.55
CA GLU A 7 13.85 -71.26 12.33
C GLU A 7 12.52 -70.52 12.42
N LEU A 8 11.49 -71.15 13.02
CA LEU A 8 10.22 -70.47 13.27
C LEU A 8 10.37 -69.31 14.29
N CYS A 9 11.19 -69.52 15.37
CA CYS A 9 11.44 -68.50 16.36
C CYS A 9 12.20 -67.31 15.79
N LYS A 10 13.20 -67.53 14.94
CA LYS A 10 13.93 -66.44 14.24
C LYS A 10 13.07 -65.69 13.22
N SER A 11 12.14 -66.35 12.52
CA SER A 11 11.22 -65.65 11.60
C SER A 11 10.21 -64.77 12.34
N ASN A 12 9.72 -65.22 13.50
CA ASN A 12 8.80 -64.44 14.33
C ASN A 12 9.50 -63.25 15.00
N GLU A 13 10.76 -63.38 15.43
CA GLU A 13 11.55 -62.25 15.97
C GLU A 13 11.90 -61.22 14.88
N ALA A 14 12.22 -61.64 13.66
CA ALA A 14 12.49 -60.75 12.53
C ALA A 14 11.23 -59.98 12.11
N ASP A 15 10.07 -60.63 12.07
CA ASP A 15 8.79 -60.02 11.71
C ASP A 15 8.30 -59.05 12.80
N SER A 16 8.46 -59.39 14.09
CA SER A 16 8.21 -58.50 15.21
C SER A 16 9.09 -57.23 15.20
N SER A 17 10.39 -57.40 14.92
CA SER A 17 11.35 -56.29 14.81
C SER A 17 11.04 -55.39 13.61
N SER A 18 10.59 -55.92 12.46
CA SER A 18 10.20 -55.15 11.28
C SER A 18 8.91 -54.37 11.50
N SER A 19 7.93 -54.97 12.18
CA SER A 19 6.67 -54.34 12.56
C SER A 19 6.89 -53.19 13.57
N GLU A 20 7.77 -53.34 14.54
CA GLU A 20 8.13 -52.30 15.49
C GLU A 20 8.86 -51.13 14.83
N ARG A 21 9.78 -51.40 13.90
CA ARG A 21 10.46 -50.36 13.09
C ARG A 21 9.48 -49.60 12.19
N LEU A 22 8.55 -50.29 11.56
CA LEU A 22 7.49 -49.69 10.75
C LEU A 22 6.58 -48.77 11.59
N GLY A 23 6.18 -49.25 12.79
CA GLY A 23 5.40 -48.46 13.74
C GLY A 23 6.13 -47.19 14.17
N LYS A 24 7.42 -47.26 14.51
CA LYS A 24 8.23 -46.08 14.87
C LYS A 24 8.38 -45.10 13.68
N ALA A 25 8.55 -45.60 12.44
CA ALA A 25 8.63 -44.78 11.25
C ALA A 25 7.30 -44.03 10.96
N ILE A 26 6.17 -44.71 11.13
CA ILE A 26 4.84 -44.10 10.98
C ILE A 26 4.63 -43.00 12.03
N ILE A 27 4.96 -43.24 13.29
CA ILE A 27 4.87 -42.24 14.35
C ILE A 27 5.76 -41.04 14.03
N ALA A 28 7.00 -41.27 13.59
CA ALA A 28 7.90 -40.17 13.20
C ALA A 28 7.34 -39.34 12.04
N LEU A 29 6.76 -39.96 11.02
CA LEU A 29 6.11 -39.27 9.91
C LEU A 29 4.90 -38.44 10.34
N LEU A 30 4.08 -38.99 11.25
CA LEU A 30 2.93 -38.28 11.82
C LEU A 30 3.35 -37.05 12.62
N VAL A 31 4.44 -37.15 13.41
CA VAL A 31 5.00 -36.04 14.18
C VAL A 31 5.54 -34.97 13.24
N ILE A 32 6.29 -35.37 12.20
CA ILE A 32 6.78 -34.41 11.19
C ILE A 32 5.60 -33.70 10.48
N ALA A 33 4.59 -34.44 10.07
CA ALA A 33 3.39 -33.87 9.45
C ALA A 33 2.67 -32.91 10.40
N ALA A 34 2.53 -33.22 11.66
CA ALA A 34 1.92 -32.34 12.66
C ALA A 34 2.72 -31.05 12.86
N VAL A 35 4.06 -31.15 12.92
CA VAL A 35 4.95 -29.96 13.01
C VAL A 35 4.84 -29.11 11.77
N LEU A 36 4.82 -29.69 10.57
CA LEU A 36 4.66 -28.96 9.32
C LEU A 36 3.29 -28.26 9.24
N ILE A 37 2.22 -28.92 9.63
CA ILE A 37 0.87 -28.33 9.68
C ILE A 37 0.84 -27.15 10.66
N ALA A 38 1.44 -27.29 11.85
CA ALA A 38 1.52 -26.22 12.82
C ALA A 38 2.34 -25.02 12.30
N ALA A 39 3.46 -25.28 11.61
CA ALA A 39 4.28 -24.24 10.99
C ALA A 39 3.53 -23.50 9.87
N LEU A 40 2.82 -24.24 9.01
CA LEU A 40 1.98 -23.66 7.96
C LEU A 40 0.81 -22.83 8.53
N ALA A 41 0.16 -23.33 9.58
CA ALA A 41 -0.90 -22.58 10.26
C ALA A 41 -0.34 -21.30 10.91
N GLY A 42 0.84 -21.35 11.53
CA GLY A 42 1.53 -20.20 12.07
C GLY A 42 1.90 -19.17 10.98
N ALA A 43 2.44 -19.63 9.86
CA ALA A 43 2.74 -18.77 8.72
C ALA A 43 1.47 -18.13 8.13
N TRP A 44 0.37 -18.88 8.06
CA TRP A 44 -0.91 -18.36 7.60
C TRP A 44 -1.49 -17.30 8.54
N THR A 45 -1.37 -17.47 9.85
CA THR A 45 -1.83 -16.46 10.82
C THR A 45 -1.00 -15.18 10.76
N MET A 46 0.28 -15.27 10.38
CA MET A 46 1.17 -14.11 10.26
C MET A 46 1.03 -13.40 8.90
N PHE A 47 0.96 -14.15 7.80
CA PHE A 47 1.07 -13.61 6.45
C PHE A 47 -0.18 -13.83 5.58
N GLY A 48 -1.26 -14.37 6.14
CA GLY A 48 -2.44 -14.79 5.36
C GLY A 48 -3.07 -13.63 4.58
N THR A 49 -3.17 -12.45 5.18
CA THR A 49 -3.71 -11.24 4.53
C THR A 49 -2.81 -10.79 3.38
N GLN A 50 -1.50 -10.72 3.61
CA GLN A 50 -0.50 -10.34 2.60
C GLN A 50 -0.44 -11.37 1.47
N LEU A 51 -0.43 -12.67 1.80
CA LEU A 51 -0.46 -13.74 0.78
C LEU A 51 -1.72 -13.67 -0.07
N THR A 52 -2.88 -13.46 0.55
CA THR A 52 -4.15 -13.34 -0.17
C THR A 52 -4.10 -12.15 -1.12
N ALA A 53 -3.68 -10.97 -0.67
CA ALA A 53 -3.55 -9.78 -1.49
C ALA A 53 -2.54 -9.98 -2.64
N ALA A 54 -1.36 -10.56 -2.36
CA ALA A 54 -0.35 -10.85 -3.38
C ALA A 54 -0.87 -11.81 -4.49
N MET A 55 -1.79 -12.71 -4.14
CA MET A 55 -2.40 -13.63 -5.12
C MET A 55 -3.48 -12.98 -5.99
N THR A 56 -3.99 -11.79 -5.62
CA THR A 56 -4.95 -11.03 -6.46
C THR A 56 -4.26 -10.22 -7.55
N ILE A 57 -2.92 -10.07 -7.48
CA ILE A 57 -2.18 -9.28 -8.46
C ILE A 57 -2.28 -9.92 -9.84
N GLU A 58 -2.85 -9.17 -10.78
CA GLU A 58 -3.02 -9.59 -12.16
C GLU A 58 -2.64 -8.46 -13.13
N LYS A 59 -2.12 -8.83 -14.28
CA LYS A 59 -1.82 -7.91 -15.38
C LYS A 59 -3.10 -7.64 -16.16
N LEU A 60 -3.49 -6.36 -16.26
CA LEU A 60 -4.69 -5.93 -17.00
C LEU A 60 -4.33 -5.51 -18.43
N ASP A 61 -3.19 -4.84 -18.62
CA ASP A 61 -2.72 -4.34 -19.91
C ASP A 61 -1.18 -4.17 -19.88
N ASP A 62 -0.59 -3.70 -20.95
CA ASP A 62 0.82 -3.35 -20.94
C ASP A 62 1.07 -2.23 -19.91
N ASN A 63 2.04 -2.47 -19.01
CA ASN A 63 2.40 -1.58 -17.93
C ASN A 63 1.24 -1.22 -16.96
N LEU A 64 0.20 -2.08 -16.87
CA LEU A 64 -0.93 -1.89 -15.97
C LEU A 64 -1.28 -3.20 -15.25
N TRP A 65 -1.28 -3.15 -13.94
CA TRP A 65 -1.70 -4.24 -13.06
C TRP A 65 -2.84 -3.81 -12.14
N SER A 66 -3.50 -4.77 -11.55
CA SER A 66 -4.45 -4.54 -10.46
C SER A 66 -4.10 -5.40 -9.25
N MET A 67 -4.54 -4.93 -8.09
CA MET A 67 -4.42 -5.64 -6.82
C MET A 67 -5.65 -5.33 -5.95
N GLU A 68 -6.22 -6.36 -5.30
CA GLU A 68 -7.17 -6.20 -4.21
C GLU A 68 -6.49 -6.50 -2.88
N TYR A 69 -6.52 -5.56 -1.95
CA TYR A 69 -6.02 -5.75 -0.60
C TYR A 69 -7.15 -5.63 0.43
N LYS A 70 -7.63 -6.78 0.90
CA LYS A 70 -8.69 -6.86 1.89
C LYS A 70 -8.14 -7.17 3.27
N GLY A 71 -8.53 -6.36 4.25
CA GLY A 71 -8.14 -6.54 5.65
C GLY A 71 -7.14 -5.50 6.14
N ASP A 72 -6.30 -5.91 7.07
CA ASP A 72 -5.30 -5.04 7.66
C ASP A 72 -4.03 -5.02 6.80
N TYR A 73 -3.69 -3.85 6.27
CA TYR A 73 -2.43 -3.57 5.59
C TYR A 73 -1.45 -2.73 6.43
N GLY A 74 -1.72 -2.63 7.75
CA GLY A 74 -0.81 -2.00 8.70
C GLY A 74 -0.96 -0.49 8.85
N PHE A 75 -1.88 0.17 8.11
CA PHE A 75 -1.96 1.62 8.12
C PHE A 75 -2.43 2.20 9.46
N ASP A 76 -3.35 1.53 10.16
CA ASP A 76 -3.73 1.94 11.51
C ASP A 76 -2.53 1.92 12.47
N GLY A 77 -1.72 0.86 12.43
CA GLY A 77 -0.48 0.77 13.22
C GLY A 77 0.57 1.81 12.84
N PHE A 78 0.63 2.21 11.55
CA PHE A 78 1.46 3.32 11.09
C PHE A 78 1.05 4.64 11.74
N LEU A 79 -0.25 4.93 11.80
CA LEU A 79 -0.76 6.13 12.45
C LEU A 79 -0.57 6.08 13.98
N GLU A 80 -0.81 4.93 14.61
CA GLU A 80 -0.65 4.74 16.07
C GLU A 80 0.78 4.96 16.57
N GLN A 81 1.80 4.65 15.74
CA GLN A 81 3.19 4.93 16.10
C GLN A 81 3.61 6.39 15.91
N GLY A 82 2.73 7.25 15.37
CA GLY A 82 2.99 8.67 15.12
C GLY A 82 3.34 8.99 13.67
N GLY A 83 3.14 8.05 12.73
CA GLY A 83 3.38 8.25 11.30
C GLY A 83 4.86 8.23 10.91
N ALA A 84 5.27 9.12 9.99
CA ALA A 84 6.65 9.24 9.50
C ALA A 84 6.95 10.66 8.99
N LYS A 85 8.19 11.11 9.20
CA LYS A 85 8.72 12.41 8.73
C LYS A 85 9.26 12.37 7.31
N SER A 86 9.38 11.19 6.73
CA SER A 86 9.97 11.03 5.40
C SER A 86 9.47 9.74 4.73
N ASP A 87 9.57 9.69 3.40
CA ASP A 87 9.31 8.49 2.63
C ASP A 87 10.22 7.32 3.03
N ALA A 88 11.44 7.61 3.49
CA ALA A 88 12.37 6.58 3.96
C ALA A 88 11.88 5.93 5.27
N GLU A 89 11.40 6.71 6.24
CA GLU A 89 10.82 6.19 7.48
C GLU A 89 9.51 5.43 7.20
N MET A 90 8.69 5.93 6.29
CA MET A 90 7.49 5.23 5.83
C MET A 90 7.88 3.89 5.17
N GLY A 91 8.89 3.88 4.31
CA GLY A 91 9.42 2.67 3.67
C GLY A 91 9.94 1.64 4.68
N ASP A 92 10.66 2.08 5.71
CA ASP A 92 11.13 1.23 6.81
C ASP A 92 9.96 0.59 7.57
N TYR A 93 8.90 1.37 7.84
CA TYR A 93 7.68 0.84 8.45
C TYR A 93 7.01 -0.22 7.58
N ILE A 94 6.76 0.09 6.30
CA ILE A 94 6.12 -0.81 5.34
C ILE A 94 6.90 -2.12 5.24
N ALA A 95 8.22 -2.04 5.08
CA ALA A 95 9.10 -3.20 5.02
C ALA A 95 9.03 -4.04 6.28
N SER A 96 9.04 -3.40 7.45
CA SER A 96 8.89 -4.07 8.74
C SER A 96 7.54 -4.76 8.87
N PHE A 97 6.46 -4.10 8.49
CA PHE A 97 5.11 -4.65 8.52
C PHE A 97 4.96 -5.85 7.57
N LEU A 98 5.33 -5.69 6.29
CA LEU A 98 5.19 -6.74 5.28
C LEU A 98 6.06 -7.96 5.57
N SER A 99 7.27 -7.76 6.09
CA SER A 99 8.23 -8.83 6.37
C SER A 99 8.24 -9.30 7.83
N HIS A 100 7.43 -8.72 8.70
CA HIS A 100 7.53 -8.89 10.16
C HIS A 100 8.96 -8.65 10.68
N GLY A 101 9.66 -7.66 10.11
CA GLY A 101 11.02 -7.26 10.50
C GLY A 101 12.15 -8.07 9.86
N PHE A 102 11.85 -9.01 8.94
CA PHE A 102 12.88 -9.85 8.30
C PHE A 102 13.59 -9.19 7.12
N TRP A 103 13.08 -8.09 6.58
CA TRP A 103 13.65 -7.45 5.38
C TRP A 103 13.55 -5.92 5.47
N LYS A 104 14.59 -5.23 4.94
CA LYS A 104 14.60 -3.78 4.75
C LYS A 104 14.98 -3.48 3.30
N PRO A 105 14.14 -2.77 2.52
CA PRO A 105 14.47 -2.35 1.18
C PRO A 105 15.49 -1.22 1.19
N ASP A 106 16.25 -1.11 0.10
CA ASP A 106 17.00 0.09 -0.23
C ASP A 106 16.09 0.92 -1.16
N THR A 107 15.48 1.97 -0.63
CA THR A 107 14.55 2.81 -1.39
C THR A 107 15.30 3.98 -2.02
N SER A 108 15.37 4.01 -3.36
CA SER A 108 15.86 5.16 -4.11
C SER A 108 14.69 5.93 -4.73
N THR A 109 14.68 7.26 -4.60
CA THR A 109 13.66 8.11 -5.21
C THR A 109 13.91 8.28 -6.70
N ALA A 110 12.89 8.04 -7.52
CA ALA A 110 12.93 8.31 -8.96
C ALA A 110 12.76 9.81 -9.23
N GLY A 111 13.59 10.37 -10.11
CA GLY A 111 13.46 11.75 -10.60
C GLY A 111 12.98 11.76 -12.06
N GLY A 112 12.09 12.67 -12.42
CA GLY A 112 11.56 12.80 -13.80
C GLY A 112 10.90 14.15 -14.05
N ASN A 113 10.57 14.45 -15.32
CA ASN A 113 9.71 15.56 -15.71
C ASN A 113 8.26 15.10 -15.72
N TYR A 114 7.35 15.88 -15.15
CA TYR A 114 5.95 15.53 -15.00
C TYR A 114 5.04 16.74 -15.12
N GLY A 115 3.79 16.46 -15.49
CA GLY A 115 2.69 17.38 -15.45
C GLY A 115 1.45 16.69 -14.90
N CYS A 116 0.64 17.42 -14.18
CA CYS A 116 -0.61 16.92 -13.65
C CYS A 116 -1.71 17.96 -13.82
N SER A 117 -2.95 17.48 -13.92
CA SER A 117 -4.13 18.35 -13.84
C SER A 117 -5.32 17.59 -13.28
N THR A 118 -6.19 18.30 -12.58
CA THR A 118 -7.48 17.79 -12.14
C THR A 118 -8.59 18.74 -12.53
N VAL A 119 -9.79 18.19 -12.70
CA VAL A 119 -11.01 18.95 -12.96
C VAL A 119 -12.18 18.33 -12.20
N ALA A 120 -12.93 19.16 -11.50
CA ALA A 120 -14.21 18.80 -10.90
C ALA A 120 -15.35 19.51 -11.64
N VAL A 121 -16.35 18.75 -12.06
CA VAL A 121 -17.50 19.29 -12.80
C VAL A 121 -18.79 18.61 -12.33
N THR A 122 -19.91 19.27 -12.57
CA THR A 122 -21.23 18.68 -12.37
C THR A 122 -21.81 18.29 -13.73
N SER A 123 -22.22 17.04 -13.87
CA SER A 123 -22.89 16.55 -15.06
C SER A 123 -24.29 17.16 -15.23
N PRO A 124 -24.91 17.13 -16.41
CA PRO A 124 -26.25 17.68 -16.63
C PRO A 124 -27.36 17.08 -15.75
N ASP A 125 -27.18 15.87 -15.27
CA ASP A 125 -28.08 15.17 -14.36
C ASP A 125 -27.75 15.41 -12.87
N GLY A 126 -26.75 16.26 -12.58
CA GLY A 126 -26.40 16.69 -11.23
C GLY A 126 -25.36 15.84 -10.52
N ALA A 127 -24.76 14.86 -11.18
CA ALA A 127 -23.70 14.06 -10.55
C ALA A 127 -22.38 14.85 -10.50
N ALA A 128 -21.69 14.80 -9.36
CA ALA A 128 -20.32 15.30 -9.23
C ALA A 128 -19.36 14.34 -9.94
N LEU A 129 -18.50 14.89 -10.78
CA LEU A 129 -17.48 14.16 -11.53
C LEU A 129 -16.11 14.76 -11.23
N PHE A 130 -15.13 13.90 -11.00
CA PHE A 130 -13.74 14.26 -10.81
C PHE A 130 -12.88 13.56 -11.85
N GLY A 131 -12.07 14.33 -12.57
CA GLY A 131 -11.12 13.82 -13.56
C GLY A 131 -9.70 14.22 -13.21
N ARG A 132 -8.75 13.31 -13.45
CA ARG A 132 -7.33 13.55 -13.27
C ARG A 132 -6.55 13.12 -14.50
N ASN A 133 -5.58 13.92 -14.89
CA ASN A 133 -4.53 13.57 -15.83
C ASN A 133 -3.17 13.52 -15.10
N PHE A 134 -2.39 12.47 -15.34
CA PHE A 134 -1.05 12.29 -14.82
C PHE A 134 -0.08 12.15 -16.00
N ASP A 135 0.64 13.24 -16.28
CA ASP A 135 1.63 13.28 -17.35
C ASP A 135 2.98 12.83 -16.78
N TRP A 136 3.31 11.59 -17.00
CA TRP A 136 4.58 10.98 -16.65
C TRP A 136 5.16 10.27 -17.87
N GLU A 137 6.47 10.02 -17.87
CA GLU A 137 7.08 9.11 -18.83
C GLU A 137 6.42 7.72 -18.75
N GLU A 138 6.72 6.83 -19.68
CA GLU A 138 6.21 5.47 -19.64
C GLU A 138 6.59 4.82 -18.29
N CYS A 139 5.61 4.36 -17.54
CA CYS A 139 5.77 3.79 -16.20
C CYS A 139 4.87 2.58 -15.98
N ASP A 140 5.28 1.70 -15.10
CA ASP A 140 4.44 0.62 -14.60
C ASP A 140 3.42 1.16 -13.58
N LYS A 141 2.15 0.76 -13.69
CA LYS A 141 1.03 1.28 -12.91
C LYS A 141 0.28 0.18 -12.19
N MET A 142 -0.19 0.47 -10.98
CA MET A 142 -1.06 -0.42 -10.23
C MET A 142 -2.39 0.26 -9.94
N LEU A 143 -3.48 -0.40 -10.28
CA LEU A 143 -4.80 -0.09 -9.76
C LEU A 143 -4.97 -0.83 -8.43
N VAL A 144 -5.09 -0.09 -7.33
CA VAL A 144 -5.12 -0.61 -5.98
C VAL A 144 -6.54 -0.50 -5.44
N HIS A 145 -7.21 -1.63 -5.27
CA HIS A 145 -8.50 -1.73 -4.59
C HIS A 145 -8.26 -2.15 -3.14
N THR A 146 -8.66 -1.32 -2.18
CA THR A 146 -8.53 -1.63 -0.76
C THR A 146 -9.88 -1.78 -0.08
N ILE A 147 -9.99 -2.78 0.79
CA ILE A 147 -11.12 -3.03 1.68
C ILE A 147 -10.56 -3.12 3.10
N PRO A 148 -10.26 -1.97 3.75
CA PRO A 148 -9.62 -1.94 5.06
C PRO A 148 -10.53 -2.49 6.15
N LYS A 149 -9.93 -2.97 7.24
CA LYS A 149 -10.69 -3.46 8.39
C LYS A 149 -11.43 -2.32 9.11
N ASN A 150 -10.80 -1.14 9.19
CA ASN A 150 -11.26 0.02 9.93
C ASN A 150 -11.19 1.29 9.06
N GLY A 151 -11.89 1.30 7.93
CA GLY A 151 -11.89 2.44 7.01
C GLY A 151 -12.82 2.21 5.84
N TYR A 152 -12.81 3.16 4.91
CA TYR A 152 -13.63 3.11 3.71
C TYR A 152 -12.97 2.30 2.60
N GLU A 153 -13.78 1.52 1.89
CA GLU A 153 -13.37 0.87 0.64
C GLU A 153 -12.97 1.93 -0.39
N SER A 154 -11.87 1.69 -1.12
CA SER A 154 -11.38 2.66 -2.11
C SER A 154 -10.70 2.02 -3.29
N ILE A 155 -10.67 2.75 -4.41
CA ILE A 155 -9.86 2.46 -5.59
C ILE A 155 -8.88 3.61 -5.77
N ALA A 156 -7.60 3.29 -5.97
CA ALA A 156 -6.53 4.26 -6.12
C ALA A 156 -5.55 3.83 -7.20
N THR A 157 -4.72 4.76 -7.68
CA THR A 157 -3.64 4.47 -8.62
C THR A 157 -2.27 4.69 -7.97
N CYS A 158 -1.31 3.86 -8.34
CA CYS A 158 0.08 3.97 -7.92
C CYS A 158 0.99 3.91 -9.15
N ASN A 159 1.99 4.79 -9.24
CA ASN A 159 3.12 4.63 -10.14
C ASN A 159 4.16 3.74 -9.45
N LEU A 160 4.37 2.54 -9.96
CA LEU A 160 5.23 1.53 -9.36
C LEU A 160 6.73 1.90 -9.40
N ASP A 161 7.13 2.77 -10.33
CA ASP A 161 8.52 3.24 -10.43
C ASP A 161 8.93 4.04 -9.18
N PHE A 162 7.97 4.67 -8.49
CA PHE A 162 8.22 5.38 -7.24
C PHE A 162 8.55 4.46 -6.06
N LEU A 163 8.27 3.17 -6.17
CA LEU A 163 8.64 2.19 -5.16
C LEU A 163 10.15 1.84 -5.19
N GLY A 164 10.86 2.21 -6.26
CA GLY A 164 12.32 2.08 -6.34
C GLY A 164 12.84 0.64 -6.43
N PHE A 165 12.03 -0.32 -6.87
CA PHE A 165 12.41 -1.74 -6.91
C PHE A 165 13.29 -2.14 -8.11
N GLY A 166 13.60 -1.19 -9.01
CA GLY A 166 14.46 -1.40 -10.19
C GLY A 166 13.71 -1.86 -11.45
N GLU A 167 14.37 -1.70 -12.60
CA GLU A 167 13.78 -1.94 -13.93
C GLU A 167 13.41 -3.42 -14.21
N ASP A 168 14.13 -4.36 -13.58
CA ASP A 168 13.90 -5.79 -13.78
C ASP A 168 12.75 -6.35 -12.92
N TRP A 169 12.24 -5.59 -11.97
CA TRP A 169 11.15 -5.99 -11.11
C TRP A 169 9.79 -5.89 -11.81
N LYS A 170 8.91 -6.88 -11.59
CA LYS A 170 7.53 -6.87 -12.09
C LYS A 170 6.56 -7.30 -11.00
N PRO A 171 5.41 -6.62 -10.84
CA PRO A 171 4.46 -6.91 -9.77
C PRO A 171 3.87 -8.31 -9.81
N ASP A 172 3.81 -8.94 -10.98
CA ASP A 172 3.31 -10.31 -11.21
C ASP A 172 4.43 -11.36 -11.36
N GLY A 173 5.66 -11.00 -11.04
CA GLY A 173 6.83 -11.86 -11.09
C GLY A 173 6.84 -12.99 -10.05
N SER A 174 7.94 -13.13 -9.32
CA SER A 174 8.04 -14.10 -8.22
C SER A 174 7.10 -13.74 -7.05
N MET A 175 6.90 -14.68 -6.10
CA MET A 175 6.15 -14.39 -4.89
C MET A 175 6.78 -13.24 -4.09
N GLY A 176 8.11 -13.11 -4.10
CA GLY A 176 8.81 -11.97 -3.50
C GLY A 176 8.44 -10.65 -4.17
N ASP A 177 8.40 -10.62 -5.50
CA ASP A 177 8.01 -9.42 -6.27
C ASP A 177 6.56 -9.02 -5.97
N LYS A 178 5.67 -9.98 -5.87
CA LYS A 178 4.27 -9.75 -5.46
C LYS A 178 4.14 -9.19 -4.05
N PHE A 179 4.96 -9.67 -3.12
CA PHE A 179 5.02 -9.11 -1.77
C PHE A 179 5.52 -7.66 -1.75
N MET A 180 6.52 -7.34 -2.55
CA MET A 180 7.01 -5.96 -2.72
C MET A 180 5.92 -5.06 -3.30
N ALA A 181 5.13 -5.55 -4.26
CA ALA A 181 4.01 -4.82 -4.85
C ALA A 181 2.94 -4.39 -3.83
N LEU A 182 2.81 -5.07 -2.69
CA LEU A 182 1.87 -4.70 -1.62
C LEU A 182 2.16 -3.30 -1.04
N ALA A 183 3.39 -2.80 -1.17
CA ALA A 183 3.75 -1.45 -0.76
C ALA A 183 3.00 -0.36 -1.54
N SER A 184 2.45 -0.67 -2.73
CA SER A 184 1.66 0.27 -3.54
C SER A 184 0.41 0.81 -2.83
N VAL A 185 -0.10 0.12 -1.80
CA VAL A 185 -1.21 0.61 -0.95
C VAL A 185 -0.86 1.94 -0.29
N TYR A 186 0.42 2.15 0.05
CA TYR A 186 0.91 3.35 0.72
C TYR A 186 1.37 4.45 -0.24
N ALA A 187 1.71 4.11 -1.48
CA ALA A 187 2.31 5.01 -2.48
C ALA A 187 1.31 5.39 -3.58
N ILE A 188 0.07 5.66 -3.21
CA ILE A 188 -0.98 6.07 -4.13
C ILE A 188 -0.82 7.53 -4.52
N LEU A 189 -1.23 7.89 -5.74
CA LEU A 189 -1.15 9.24 -6.29
C LEU A 189 -2.52 9.91 -6.43
N ASP A 190 -3.56 9.11 -6.58
CA ASP A 190 -4.96 9.52 -6.64
C ASP A 190 -5.87 8.36 -6.27
N GLY A 191 -7.12 8.67 -6.02
CA GLY A 191 -8.13 7.65 -5.75
C GLY A 191 -9.47 8.22 -5.36
N MET A 192 -10.41 7.31 -5.18
CA MET A 192 -11.76 7.60 -4.69
C MET A 192 -12.19 6.53 -3.70
N ASN A 193 -12.83 6.94 -2.61
CA ASN A 193 -13.43 6.01 -1.66
C ASN A 193 -14.94 5.83 -1.88
N GLU A 194 -15.52 4.85 -1.18
CA GLU A 194 -16.96 4.51 -1.26
C GLU A 194 -17.91 5.64 -0.82
N LYS A 195 -17.41 6.68 -0.15
CA LYS A 195 -18.18 7.87 0.22
C LYS A 195 -18.18 8.92 -0.87
N GLY A 196 -17.38 8.73 -1.93
CA GLY A 196 -17.23 9.65 -3.04
C GLY A 196 -16.22 10.77 -2.80
N LEU A 197 -15.39 10.67 -1.76
CA LEU A 197 -14.22 11.53 -1.63
C LEU A 197 -13.18 11.11 -2.68
N CYS A 198 -12.82 12.03 -3.55
CA CYS A 198 -11.74 11.93 -4.51
C CYS A 198 -10.54 12.72 -4.03
N VAL A 199 -9.35 12.14 -4.14
CA VAL A 199 -8.08 12.76 -3.78
C VAL A 199 -7.09 12.62 -4.92
N ALA A 200 -6.25 13.64 -5.13
CA ALA A 200 -5.13 13.56 -6.06
C ALA A 200 -3.97 14.40 -5.52
N ASP A 201 -2.77 13.85 -5.65
CA ASP A 201 -1.51 14.55 -5.45
C ASP A 201 -1.02 15.14 -6.77
N LEU A 202 -0.62 16.40 -6.75
CA LEU A 202 -0.01 17.09 -7.87
C LEU A 202 1.28 17.75 -7.41
N MET A 203 2.35 17.56 -8.17
CA MET A 203 3.61 18.22 -7.90
C MET A 203 3.57 19.70 -8.29
N VAL A 204 4.27 20.53 -7.51
CA VAL A 204 4.40 21.94 -7.77
C VAL A 204 5.82 22.24 -8.24
N SER A 205 5.94 22.99 -9.34
CA SER A 205 7.23 23.32 -9.94
C SER A 205 7.92 24.47 -9.20
N HIS A 206 9.22 24.34 -8.98
CA HIS A 206 10.11 25.40 -8.47
C HIS A 206 9.86 25.89 -7.03
N GLU A 207 9.11 25.13 -6.23
CA GLU A 207 8.80 25.48 -4.85
C GLU A 207 9.51 24.52 -3.88
N GLU A 208 9.68 24.97 -2.65
CA GLU A 208 10.16 24.12 -1.55
C GLU A 208 9.00 23.27 -1.00
N GLY A 209 9.27 22.01 -0.68
CA GLY A 209 8.29 21.11 -0.08
C GLY A 209 7.97 21.49 1.37
N VAL A 210 6.75 21.22 1.80
CA VAL A 210 6.32 21.42 3.19
C VAL A 210 7.13 20.50 4.13
N ASP A 211 7.55 21.07 5.27
CA ASP A 211 8.25 20.33 6.33
C ASP A 211 7.89 20.95 7.68
N GLN A 212 6.71 20.57 8.21
CA GLN A 212 6.23 21.07 9.50
C GLN A 212 6.95 20.36 10.66
N ASN A 213 7.06 21.04 11.79
CA ASN A 213 7.71 20.47 12.96
C ASN A 213 7.07 21.07 14.23
N THR A 214 5.91 20.56 14.58
CA THR A 214 5.17 20.91 15.80
C THR A 214 5.09 19.70 16.76
N ASP A 215 4.15 19.68 17.68
CA ASP A 215 3.93 18.57 18.60
C ASP A 215 2.90 17.54 18.05
N LYS A 216 2.48 17.65 16.79
CA LYS A 216 1.54 16.73 16.15
C LYS A 216 2.25 15.48 15.64
N PRO A 217 1.52 14.36 15.43
CA PRO A 217 2.06 13.23 14.72
C PRO A 217 2.42 13.60 13.26
N ASP A 218 3.42 12.92 12.72
CA ASP A 218 3.98 13.22 11.41
C ASP A 218 3.26 12.44 10.29
N ILE A 219 3.13 13.05 9.11
CA ILE A 219 2.64 12.36 7.91
C ILE A 219 3.29 12.93 6.66
N THR A 220 3.61 12.08 5.70
CA THR A 220 4.10 12.55 4.40
C THR A 220 2.95 12.80 3.44
N ILE A 221 3.19 13.62 2.41
CA ILE A 221 2.20 13.88 1.34
C ILE A 221 1.62 12.57 0.81
N VAL A 222 2.46 11.62 0.44
CA VAL A 222 2.02 10.34 -0.15
C VAL A 222 1.20 9.51 0.84
N SER A 223 1.64 9.37 2.09
CA SER A 223 0.90 8.60 3.10
C SER A 223 -0.41 9.27 3.51
N SER A 224 -0.51 10.59 3.41
CA SER A 224 -1.76 11.30 3.72
C SER A 224 -2.89 11.01 2.74
N LEU A 225 -2.61 10.69 1.47
CA LEU A 225 -3.65 10.25 0.54
C LEU A 225 -4.33 8.95 1.01
N ARG A 226 -3.53 8.01 1.55
CA ARG A 226 -4.09 6.80 2.15
C ARG A 226 -4.93 7.11 3.39
N LEU A 227 -4.45 8.03 4.25
CA LEU A 227 -5.22 8.51 5.39
C LEU A 227 -6.59 9.06 4.98
N LEU A 228 -6.63 9.92 3.98
CA LEU A 228 -7.85 10.54 3.50
C LEU A 228 -8.83 9.52 2.92
N LEU A 229 -8.35 8.62 2.07
CA LEU A 229 -9.21 7.58 1.48
C LEU A 229 -9.77 6.62 2.53
N ASP A 230 -9.01 6.30 3.57
CA ASP A 230 -9.46 5.39 4.62
C ASP A 230 -10.40 6.04 5.64
N LYS A 231 -10.23 7.33 5.94
CA LYS A 231 -10.81 7.92 7.15
C LYS A 231 -11.74 9.12 6.91
N ALA A 232 -11.71 9.77 5.74
CA ALA A 232 -12.54 10.93 5.45
C ALA A 232 -13.68 10.60 4.46
N ALA A 233 -14.89 11.02 4.77
CA ALA A 233 -16.04 10.79 3.90
C ALA A 233 -16.27 11.93 2.89
N ASN A 234 -15.72 13.11 3.13
CA ASN A 234 -15.94 14.33 2.35
C ASN A 234 -14.78 15.31 2.54
N VAL A 235 -14.78 16.40 1.79
CA VAL A 235 -13.72 17.43 1.84
C VAL A 235 -13.57 18.04 3.23
N GLU A 236 -14.66 18.30 3.97
CA GLU A 236 -14.59 18.91 5.29
C GLU A 236 -13.85 17.99 6.28
N GLU A 237 -14.22 16.71 6.32
CA GLU A 237 -13.55 15.71 7.16
C GLU A 237 -12.08 15.53 6.76
N ALA A 238 -11.77 15.59 5.45
CA ALA A 238 -10.42 15.51 4.94
C ALA A 238 -9.55 16.67 5.45
N LEU A 239 -10.06 17.91 5.40
CA LEU A 239 -9.35 19.09 5.89
C LEU A 239 -9.14 19.05 7.41
N GLU A 240 -10.18 18.65 8.17
CA GLU A 240 -10.07 18.49 9.61
C GLU A 240 -9.00 17.44 9.97
N LEU A 241 -8.99 16.32 9.25
CA LEU A 241 -8.04 15.24 9.46
C LEU A 241 -6.60 15.66 9.16
N LEU A 242 -6.35 16.33 8.02
CA LEU A 242 -5.03 16.86 7.67
C LEU A 242 -4.51 17.84 8.72
N SER A 243 -5.38 18.65 9.31
CA SER A 243 -5.00 19.63 10.34
C SER A 243 -4.45 19.01 11.63
N GLN A 244 -4.62 17.70 11.84
CA GLN A 244 -4.18 16.98 13.03
C GLN A 244 -2.73 16.48 12.94
N TYR A 245 -2.09 16.61 11.77
CA TYR A 245 -0.74 16.08 11.50
C TYR A 245 0.23 17.19 11.10
N ASP A 246 1.51 16.95 11.34
CA ASP A 246 2.59 17.69 10.73
C ASP A 246 2.87 17.07 9.35
N MET A 247 2.77 17.90 8.32
CA MET A 247 2.93 17.48 6.92
C MET A 247 4.39 17.58 6.49
N HIS A 248 4.89 16.53 5.84
CA HIS A 248 6.23 16.47 5.24
C HIS A 248 6.14 16.17 3.75
N PHE A 249 7.02 16.81 2.97
CA PHE A 249 7.08 16.58 1.52
C PHE A 249 7.44 15.13 1.17
N SER A 250 7.03 14.69 0.01
CA SER A 250 7.39 13.39 -0.56
C SER A 250 8.15 13.56 -1.86
N LEU A 251 8.89 12.52 -2.28
CA LEU A 251 9.60 12.47 -3.57
C LEU A 251 10.59 13.63 -3.78
N GLY A 252 11.03 14.30 -2.70
CA GLY A 252 11.97 15.42 -2.73
C GLY A 252 11.42 16.68 -3.39
N ARG A 253 10.10 16.91 -3.39
CA ARG A 253 9.45 18.00 -4.14
C ARG A 253 8.28 18.60 -3.40
N ALA A 254 7.96 19.86 -3.75
CA ALA A 254 6.70 20.48 -3.34
C ALA A 254 5.51 19.82 -4.03
N GLN A 255 4.45 19.66 -3.30
CA GLN A 255 3.22 19.00 -3.73
C GLN A 255 2.03 19.68 -3.09
N HIS A 256 0.87 19.57 -3.72
CA HIS A 256 -0.41 19.99 -3.18
C HIS A 256 -1.51 18.99 -3.55
N PHE A 257 -2.65 19.06 -2.86
CA PHE A 257 -3.78 18.19 -3.14
C PHE A 257 -4.88 18.86 -3.92
N SER A 258 -5.53 18.08 -4.76
CA SER A 258 -6.87 18.35 -5.25
C SER A 258 -7.83 17.38 -4.59
N LEU A 259 -8.80 17.90 -3.84
CA LEU A 259 -9.84 17.11 -3.17
C LEU A 259 -11.20 17.48 -3.74
N SER A 260 -12.06 16.48 -3.94
CA SER A 260 -13.45 16.69 -4.36
C SER A 260 -14.35 15.65 -3.71
N ASP A 261 -15.62 15.98 -3.45
CA ASP A 261 -16.57 15.07 -2.83
C ASP A 261 -17.88 14.92 -3.61
N ALA A 262 -18.70 13.97 -3.17
CA ALA A 262 -19.99 13.67 -3.77
C ALA A 262 -21.00 14.83 -3.68
N ALA A 263 -20.79 15.82 -2.80
CA ALA A 263 -21.60 17.04 -2.72
C ALA A 263 -21.20 18.09 -3.77
N GLY A 264 -20.10 17.84 -4.51
CA GLY A 264 -19.57 18.73 -5.53
C GLY A 264 -18.65 19.82 -5.00
N ARG A 265 -18.25 19.78 -3.71
CA ARG A 265 -17.19 20.64 -3.20
C ARG A 265 -15.86 20.19 -3.79
N SER A 266 -15.06 21.15 -4.26
CA SER A 266 -13.71 20.88 -4.79
C SER A 266 -12.74 21.96 -4.33
N VAL A 267 -11.57 21.53 -3.82
CA VAL A 267 -10.56 22.42 -3.24
C VAL A 267 -9.16 22.01 -3.66
N ALA A 268 -8.27 23.01 -3.74
CA ALA A 268 -6.82 22.78 -3.63
C ALA A 268 -6.41 22.95 -2.17
N VAL A 269 -5.52 22.05 -1.69
CA VAL A 269 -4.92 22.15 -0.36
C VAL A 269 -3.42 22.30 -0.54
N GLU A 270 -2.90 23.41 -0.08
CA GLU A 270 -1.53 23.84 -0.24
C GLU A 270 -0.90 24.13 1.12
N TRP A 271 0.43 24.07 1.20
CA TRP A 271 1.16 24.50 2.40
C TRP A 271 2.09 25.65 2.01
N LYS A 272 1.86 26.78 2.66
CA LYS A 272 2.68 27.98 2.48
C LYS A 272 3.15 28.51 3.80
N ASP A 273 4.44 28.78 3.93
CA ASP A 273 5.07 29.25 5.18
C ASP A 273 4.75 28.34 6.40
N GLY A 274 4.59 27.02 6.15
CA GLY A 274 4.24 26.03 7.16
C GLY A 274 2.75 25.97 7.53
N GLU A 275 1.89 26.77 6.91
CA GLU A 275 0.45 26.80 7.18
C GLU A 275 -0.34 26.12 6.04
N MET A 276 -1.38 25.37 6.40
CA MET A 276 -2.29 24.78 5.42
C MET A 276 -3.24 25.85 4.86
N VAL A 277 -3.23 26.02 3.55
CA VAL A 277 -4.08 26.96 2.81
C VAL A 277 -5.05 26.20 1.93
N VAL A 278 -6.33 26.55 1.99
CA VAL A 278 -7.40 25.90 1.24
C VAL A 278 -8.03 26.88 0.26
N THR A 279 -8.08 26.54 -1.00
CA THR A 279 -8.69 27.34 -2.06
C THR A 279 -9.81 26.55 -2.73
N ASP A 280 -11.05 27.05 -2.66
CA ASP A 280 -12.16 26.46 -3.42
C ASP A 280 -11.92 26.67 -4.93
N THR A 281 -11.76 25.60 -5.67
CA THR A 281 -11.47 25.61 -7.11
C THR A 281 -11.91 24.32 -7.77
N PRO A 282 -12.44 24.37 -9.01
CA PRO A 282 -12.74 23.17 -9.78
C PRO A 282 -11.53 22.63 -10.57
N VAL A 283 -10.40 23.34 -10.62
CA VAL A 283 -9.23 22.98 -11.44
C VAL A 283 -7.96 23.17 -10.63
N VAL A 284 -7.09 22.17 -10.63
CA VAL A 284 -5.74 22.23 -10.05
C VAL A 284 -4.73 21.73 -11.07
N THR A 285 -3.55 22.37 -11.12
CA THR A 285 -2.44 22.01 -12.01
C THR A 285 -1.11 22.01 -11.24
N ASN A 286 0.04 22.24 -11.86
CA ASN A 286 1.36 22.14 -11.23
C ASN A 286 1.95 23.47 -10.72
N PHE A 287 1.12 24.38 -10.26
CA PHE A 287 1.53 25.64 -9.62
C PHE A 287 0.62 25.98 -8.45
N TYR A 288 1.14 26.67 -7.44
CA TYR A 288 0.34 27.13 -6.32
C TYR A 288 -0.70 28.15 -6.73
N LEU A 289 -1.92 27.98 -6.20
CA LEU A 289 -3.01 28.93 -6.39
C LEU A 289 -2.90 30.11 -5.41
N HIS A 290 -2.28 29.87 -4.25
CA HIS A 290 -2.12 30.88 -3.22
C HIS A 290 -0.75 31.56 -3.32
N GLY A 291 -0.78 32.86 -3.56
CA GLY A 291 0.41 33.73 -3.54
C GLY A 291 1.04 34.03 -4.89
N ASP A 292 0.40 33.64 -5.98
CA ASP A 292 0.75 34.18 -7.29
C ASP A 292 -0.04 35.49 -7.51
N ASP A 293 0.67 36.62 -7.62
CA ASP A 293 0.08 37.96 -7.85
C ASP A 293 -0.51 38.09 -9.26
N GLY A 294 -0.89 36.99 -9.88
CA GLY A 294 -1.58 36.95 -11.18
C GLY A 294 -0.69 37.33 -12.36
N THR A 295 0.62 37.18 -12.27
CA THR A 295 1.56 37.40 -13.37
C THR A 295 2.26 36.08 -13.75
N SER A 296 1.60 35.25 -14.51
CA SER A 296 2.22 34.18 -15.31
C SER A 296 1.87 34.40 -16.78
#